data_2ce0abda4cd24438594b29b04892c9a9
#
_entry.id   2ce0abda4cd24438594b29b04892c9a9
#
_cell.length_a   1.000
_cell.length_b   1.000
_cell.length_c   1.000
_cell.angle_alpha   90.00
_cell.angle_beta   90.00
_cell.angle_gamma   90.00
#
_symmetry.space_group_name_H-M   'P 1'
#
loop_
_entity.id
_entity.type
_entity.pdbx_description
1 polymer ?
#
loop_
_entity_poly.entity_id
_entity_poly.type
_entity_poly.pdbx_seq_one_letter_code
_entity_poly.pdbx_strand_id
1 'polypeptide(L)'
;MTDIATRADHLEKLLGSPWDADNPAGFAAAVAADEREETAPAAEAVLDEFGLLAEFVPRALGGRLDRIDHMIELMRSVHRRDPALGLARAGQLLASVNVWTAGSPEQRRDAAELLLGNGRIACAFHELAHGNDIAGNEFAARRVGSGLRLHGRKESIANLDRADALVILARTDPADGPRAHSQLFLPADLLAPEQVRRLPRFRSVGMRGVRLGGMEVADLPVPDGVLLGAPGTGVETASRAFQVTRLALPAMSTALLDTALRVTLRHTRRRRLYGREAAAIPMVRTTLAEAFTDLLICEALSRSAARALHLCPESGSVHAPAVKYLVAGVLTDAVQRLATVMGSEFYRRDGEHAVFQKIVRDVRPVGFGHIARAACLSALLPQLPGLLGRARRAPAPAPDALFTTEAELAEPDLPGLRLVAGGRDPLAGSLGTVLDEDLPTAARPLVEEHVRGFVALCEAGAALRPRELSITAEVPVRELAARYTVSLAAAACLGVRRTAPAGDFLARPEWLRAALTRLAGMERAIPTDLPPGVEDAMVEELLDRDDHGLSFGLTGRPYA
;
A
#
# COMPACT_ATOMS: atom_id res chain seq x y z
N MET A 1 2.84 -18.55 -20.22
CA MET A 1 3.08 -17.57 -19.13
C MET A 1 2.82 -18.24 -17.81
N THR A 2 3.77 -18.14 -16.89
CA THR A 2 3.61 -18.73 -15.54
C THR A 2 2.59 -17.93 -14.77
N ASP A 3 1.56 -18.59 -14.23
CA ASP A 3 0.52 -17.98 -13.40
C ASP A 3 1.13 -17.27 -12.18
N ILE A 4 0.46 -16.24 -11.67
CA ILE A 4 0.91 -15.49 -10.48
C ILE A 4 1.07 -16.39 -9.26
N ALA A 5 0.16 -17.36 -9.09
CA ALA A 5 0.25 -18.34 -8.03
C ALA A 5 1.59 -19.08 -8.08
N THR A 6 1.93 -19.62 -9.24
CA THR A 6 3.21 -20.32 -9.47
C THR A 6 4.42 -19.44 -9.22
N ARG A 7 4.39 -18.16 -9.63
CA ARG A 7 5.51 -17.22 -9.40
C ARG A 7 5.69 -16.88 -7.93
N ALA A 8 4.61 -16.63 -7.20
CA ALA A 8 4.69 -16.32 -5.80
C ALA A 8 5.08 -17.55 -4.96
N ASP A 9 4.60 -18.77 -5.31
CA ASP A 9 5.03 -20.02 -4.68
C ASP A 9 6.51 -20.29 -4.95
N HIS A 10 6.98 -19.96 -6.14
CA HIS A 10 8.40 -20.06 -6.47
C HIS A 10 9.24 -19.10 -5.62
N LEU A 11 8.81 -17.85 -5.48
CA LEU A 11 9.49 -16.87 -4.64
C LEU A 11 9.51 -17.28 -3.16
N GLU A 12 8.38 -17.78 -2.62
CA GLU A 12 8.31 -18.30 -1.24
C GLU A 12 9.30 -19.47 -1.04
N LYS A 13 9.38 -20.40 -1.99
CA LYS A 13 10.34 -21.51 -1.94
C LYS A 13 11.79 -21.04 -1.97
N LEU A 14 12.13 -20.05 -2.79
CA LEU A 14 13.48 -19.46 -2.84
C LEU A 14 13.84 -18.77 -1.53
N LEU A 15 12.88 -18.07 -0.92
CA LEU A 15 13.08 -17.41 0.37
C LEU A 15 13.19 -18.42 1.53
N GLY A 16 12.68 -19.64 1.39
CA GLY A 16 12.73 -20.70 2.38
C GLY A 16 11.95 -20.42 3.66
N SER A 17 12.09 -21.26 4.69
CA SER A 17 11.38 -21.05 5.96
C SER A 17 11.87 -19.80 6.71
N PRO A 18 10.98 -18.87 7.09
CA PRO A 18 11.38 -17.69 7.86
C PRO A 18 11.80 -18.00 9.29
N TRP A 19 11.40 -19.15 9.82
CA TRP A 19 11.65 -19.58 11.18
C TRP A 19 12.96 -20.34 11.36
N ASP A 20 13.56 -20.78 10.26
CA ASP A 20 14.84 -21.44 10.29
C ASP A 20 15.93 -20.42 10.64
N ALA A 21 16.61 -20.65 11.77
CA ALA A 21 17.65 -19.75 12.28
C ALA A 21 18.86 -19.67 11.34
N ASP A 22 19.12 -20.73 10.57
CA ASP A 22 20.22 -20.81 9.62
C ASP A 22 19.85 -20.27 8.24
N ASN A 23 18.56 -19.95 8.01
CA ASN A 23 18.13 -19.35 6.75
C ASN A 23 18.61 -17.89 6.63
N PRO A 24 19.51 -17.58 5.67
CA PRO A 24 20.04 -16.23 5.52
C PRO A 24 19.02 -15.21 4.98
N ALA A 25 17.83 -15.66 4.57
CA ALA A 25 16.67 -14.84 4.22
C ALA A 25 15.53 -14.95 5.26
N GLY A 26 15.77 -15.57 6.41
CA GLY A 26 14.80 -15.76 7.49
C GLY A 26 14.73 -14.59 8.47
N PHE A 27 13.88 -14.72 9.49
CA PHE A 27 13.64 -13.67 10.49
C PHE A 27 14.90 -13.33 11.30
N ALA A 28 15.70 -14.33 11.68
CA ALA A 28 16.95 -14.09 12.41
C ALA A 28 17.91 -13.22 11.62
N ALA A 29 18.08 -13.50 10.32
CA ALA A 29 18.92 -12.70 9.43
C ALA A 29 18.35 -11.28 9.23
N ALA A 30 17.04 -11.13 9.07
CA ALA A 30 16.37 -9.83 8.95
C ALA A 30 16.56 -8.96 10.20
N VAL A 31 16.43 -9.54 11.41
CA VAL A 31 16.68 -8.84 12.67
C VAL A 31 18.13 -8.44 12.80
N ALA A 32 19.07 -9.36 12.51
CA ALA A 32 20.49 -9.06 12.57
C ALA A 32 20.92 -7.97 11.57
N ALA A 33 20.31 -7.92 10.39
CA ALA A 33 20.55 -6.87 9.41
C ALA A 33 19.95 -5.52 9.86
N ASP A 34 18.75 -5.52 10.43
CA ASP A 34 18.12 -4.33 11.00
C ASP A 34 18.98 -3.67 12.10
N GLU A 35 19.65 -4.48 12.94
CA GLU A 35 20.57 -3.96 13.97
C GLU A 35 21.79 -3.23 13.37
N ARG A 36 22.20 -3.60 12.16
CA ARG A 36 23.24 -2.92 11.40
C ARG A 36 22.74 -1.80 10.50
N GLU A 37 21.43 -1.52 10.55
CA GLU A 37 20.75 -0.55 9.66
C GLU A 37 20.90 -0.93 8.17
N GLU A 38 20.78 -2.24 7.86
CA GLU A 38 20.92 -2.83 6.53
C GLU A 38 19.74 -3.77 6.21
N THR A 39 19.64 -4.17 4.96
CA THR A 39 18.88 -5.35 4.50
C THR A 39 19.79 -6.57 4.46
N ALA A 40 19.23 -7.77 4.63
CA ALA A 40 20.02 -9.01 4.57
C ALA A 40 20.54 -9.24 3.13
N PRO A 41 21.87 -9.28 2.89
CA PRO A 41 22.41 -9.40 1.53
C PRO A 41 21.99 -10.67 0.80
N ALA A 42 21.88 -11.79 1.50
CA ALA A 42 21.43 -13.05 0.91
C ALA A 42 19.97 -12.99 0.47
N ALA A 43 19.10 -12.30 1.24
CA ALA A 43 17.72 -12.08 0.82
C ALA A 43 17.64 -11.15 -0.41
N GLU A 44 18.50 -10.12 -0.49
CA GLU A 44 18.61 -9.30 -1.71
C GLU A 44 19.02 -10.15 -2.92
N ALA A 45 20.01 -11.04 -2.76
CA ALA A 45 20.48 -11.93 -3.83
C ALA A 45 19.39 -12.88 -4.33
N VAL A 46 18.56 -13.44 -3.44
CA VAL A 46 17.40 -14.26 -3.82
C VAL A 46 16.41 -13.46 -4.68
N LEU A 47 16.15 -12.20 -4.32
CA LEU A 47 15.25 -11.34 -5.11
C LEU A 47 15.84 -10.97 -6.48
N ASP A 48 17.14 -10.78 -6.55
CA ASP A 48 17.87 -10.50 -7.79
C ASP A 48 17.89 -11.73 -8.71
N GLU A 49 18.09 -12.94 -8.17
CA GLU A 49 18.00 -14.23 -8.88
C GLU A 49 16.59 -14.49 -9.41
N PHE A 50 15.56 -14.22 -8.61
CA PHE A 50 14.15 -14.29 -9.03
C PHE A 50 13.83 -13.28 -10.15
N GLY A 51 14.63 -12.21 -10.28
CA GLY A 51 14.37 -11.10 -11.19
C GLY A 51 13.16 -10.27 -10.75
N LEU A 52 13.05 -9.96 -9.44
CA LEU A 52 11.89 -9.28 -8.86
C LEU A 52 11.56 -7.97 -9.57
N LEU A 53 12.58 -7.21 -10.00
CA LEU A 53 12.36 -5.89 -10.61
C LEU A 53 11.65 -5.98 -11.96
N ALA A 54 11.66 -7.12 -12.64
CA ALA A 54 10.85 -7.33 -13.83
C ALA A 54 9.33 -7.22 -13.56
N GLU A 55 8.88 -7.44 -12.33
CA GLU A 55 7.48 -7.25 -11.92
C GLU A 55 7.05 -5.76 -11.91
N PHE A 56 8.00 -4.83 -11.98
CA PHE A 56 7.74 -3.39 -12.06
C PHE A 56 7.87 -2.83 -13.48
N VAL A 57 8.28 -3.64 -14.45
CA VAL A 57 8.46 -3.26 -15.85
C VAL A 57 7.27 -3.74 -16.68
N PRO A 58 6.61 -2.87 -17.47
CA PRO A 58 5.53 -3.27 -18.37
C PRO A 58 5.93 -4.41 -19.32
N ARG A 59 5.00 -5.28 -19.68
CA ARG A 59 5.25 -6.42 -20.57
C ARG A 59 5.71 -5.99 -21.96
N ALA A 60 5.16 -4.88 -22.47
CA ALA A 60 5.58 -4.30 -23.74
C ALA A 60 7.06 -3.89 -23.76
N LEU A 61 7.70 -3.76 -22.59
CA LEU A 61 9.13 -3.42 -22.43
C LEU A 61 9.96 -4.62 -21.93
N GLY A 62 9.46 -5.85 -22.04
CA GLY A 62 10.14 -7.07 -21.67
C GLY A 62 10.00 -7.48 -20.19
N GLY A 63 9.20 -6.76 -19.40
CA GLY A 63 8.94 -7.07 -18.01
C GLY A 63 7.77 -8.01 -17.76
N ARG A 64 7.29 -8.03 -16.51
CA ARG A 64 6.20 -8.90 -16.05
C ARG A 64 5.05 -8.13 -15.38
N LEU A 65 5.06 -6.80 -15.40
CA LEU A 65 3.96 -5.97 -14.89
C LEU A 65 2.77 -6.06 -15.85
N ASP A 66 1.91 -7.01 -15.60
CA ASP A 66 0.65 -7.21 -16.30
C ASP A 66 -0.54 -6.74 -15.47
N ARG A 67 -0.46 -6.94 -14.15
CA ARG A 67 -1.55 -6.62 -13.21
C ARG A 67 -0.99 -6.07 -11.91
N ILE A 68 -1.62 -5.00 -11.42
CA ILE A 68 -1.22 -4.35 -10.16
C ILE A 68 -1.50 -5.27 -8.96
N ASP A 69 -2.61 -6.00 -8.94
CA ASP A 69 -2.93 -6.95 -7.86
C ASP A 69 -1.94 -8.13 -7.82
N HIS A 70 -1.43 -8.61 -8.96
CA HIS A 70 -0.39 -9.64 -9.03
C HIS A 70 0.95 -9.15 -8.46
N MET A 71 1.37 -7.96 -8.86
CA MET A 71 2.58 -7.33 -8.34
C MET A 71 2.51 -7.15 -6.82
N ILE A 72 1.35 -6.71 -6.30
CA ILE A 72 1.13 -6.58 -4.86
C ILE A 72 1.26 -7.93 -4.16
N GLU A 73 0.67 -9.00 -4.70
CA GLU A 73 0.74 -10.35 -4.12
C GLU A 73 2.18 -10.86 -4.02
N LEU A 74 2.98 -10.69 -5.08
CA LEU A 74 4.40 -11.03 -5.05
C LEU A 74 5.17 -10.24 -3.99
N MET A 75 4.95 -8.94 -3.95
CA MET A 75 5.63 -8.07 -2.98
C MET A 75 5.22 -8.37 -1.53
N ARG A 76 4.04 -8.95 -1.29
CA ARG A 76 3.64 -9.43 0.05
C ARG A 76 4.56 -10.54 0.54
N SER A 77 5.02 -11.45 -0.32
CA SER A 77 6.00 -12.47 0.06
C SER A 77 7.29 -11.84 0.60
N VAL A 78 7.76 -10.76 -0.02
CA VAL A 78 8.95 -10.03 0.43
C VAL A 78 8.70 -9.29 1.75
N HIS A 79 7.56 -8.58 1.86
CA HIS A 79 7.20 -7.81 3.05
C HIS A 79 6.96 -8.69 4.28
N ARG A 80 6.48 -9.92 4.10
CA ARG A 80 6.35 -10.92 5.18
C ARG A 80 7.70 -11.29 5.81
N ARG A 81 8.77 -11.31 5.01
CA ARG A 81 10.12 -11.65 5.48
C ARG A 81 10.80 -10.47 6.16
N ASP A 82 10.87 -9.36 5.46
CA ASP A 82 11.47 -8.12 5.93
C ASP A 82 10.79 -6.90 5.29
N PRO A 83 10.02 -6.12 6.07
CA PRO A 83 9.39 -4.90 5.56
C PRO A 83 10.37 -3.88 4.98
N ALA A 84 11.57 -3.77 5.56
CA ALA A 84 12.59 -2.83 5.07
C ALA A 84 13.13 -3.26 3.70
N LEU A 85 13.35 -4.56 3.49
CA LEU A 85 13.72 -5.12 2.19
C LEU A 85 12.60 -4.91 1.17
N GLY A 86 11.34 -5.18 1.58
CA GLY A 86 10.16 -4.95 0.75
C GLY A 86 10.05 -3.50 0.30
N LEU A 87 10.17 -2.54 1.22
CA LEU A 87 10.10 -1.11 0.90
C LEU A 87 11.30 -0.65 0.06
N ALA A 88 12.50 -1.17 0.34
CA ALA A 88 13.71 -0.86 -0.45
C ALA A 88 13.55 -1.28 -1.91
N ARG A 89 12.90 -2.42 -2.19
CA ARG A 89 12.56 -2.87 -3.55
C ARG A 89 11.37 -2.11 -4.14
N ALA A 90 10.32 -1.87 -3.38
CA ALA A 90 9.15 -1.10 -3.83
C ALA A 90 9.48 0.37 -4.17
N GLY A 91 10.58 0.92 -3.66
CA GLY A 91 11.09 2.24 -4.06
C GLY A 91 11.37 2.36 -5.56
N GLN A 92 11.70 1.25 -6.22
CA GLN A 92 11.88 1.20 -7.68
C GLN A 92 10.56 1.45 -8.42
N LEU A 93 9.45 0.86 -7.92
CA LEU A 93 8.11 1.11 -8.47
C LEU A 93 7.73 2.59 -8.33
N LEU A 94 8.02 3.21 -7.17
CA LEU A 94 7.72 4.63 -6.95
C LEU A 94 8.37 5.54 -8.00
N ALA A 95 9.61 5.25 -8.38
CA ALA A 95 10.33 5.99 -9.41
C ALA A 95 9.83 5.63 -10.82
N SER A 96 9.80 4.33 -11.15
CA SER A 96 9.56 3.84 -12.51
C SER A 96 8.15 4.13 -13.03
N VAL A 97 7.11 4.10 -12.17
CA VAL A 97 5.74 4.44 -12.60
C VAL A 97 5.65 5.87 -13.17
N ASN A 98 6.47 6.81 -12.69
CA ASN A 98 6.54 8.15 -13.30
C ASN A 98 7.09 8.08 -14.74
N VAL A 99 8.11 7.24 -14.97
CA VAL A 99 8.68 7.01 -16.30
C VAL A 99 7.65 6.33 -17.21
N TRP A 100 6.95 5.31 -16.71
CA TRP A 100 5.89 4.65 -17.49
C TRP A 100 4.73 5.58 -17.83
N THR A 101 4.41 6.53 -16.95
CA THR A 101 3.32 7.49 -17.13
C THR A 101 3.65 8.56 -18.16
N ALA A 102 4.86 9.14 -18.15
CA ALA A 102 5.17 10.34 -18.92
C ALA A 102 6.48 10.30 -19.73
N GLY A 103 7.30 9.26 -19.58
CA GLY A 103 8.59 9.14 -20.27
C GLY A 103 8.47 9.01 -21.79
N SER A 104 9.47 9.49 -22.50
CA SER A 104 9.63 9.21 -23.92
C SER A 104 9.82 7.70 -24.16
N PRO A 105 9.62 7.21 -25.39
CA PRO A 105 9.92 5.81 -25.72
C PRO A 105 11.35 5.39 -25.37
N GLU A 106 12.29 6.31 -25.45
CA GLU A 106 13.71 6.12 -25.14
C GLU A 106 13.91 6.00 -23.62
N GLN A 107 13.44 6.96 -22.86
CA GLN A 107 13.49 6.93 -21.39
C GLN A 107 12.81 5.69 -20.80
N ARG A 108 11.69 5.23 -21.40
CA ARG A 108 11.02 3.99 -20.98
C ARG A 108 11.88 2.75 -21.26
N ARG A 109 12.59 2.69 -22.42
CA ARG A 109 13.51 1.59 -22.71
C ARG A 109 14.69 1.58 -21.74
N ASP A 110 15.33 2.74 -21.54
CA ASP A 110 16.48 2.88 -20.64
C ASP A 110 16.12 2.45 -19.21
N ALA A 111 14.98 2.90 -18.70
CA ALA A 111 14.50 2.51 -17.39
C ALA A 111 14.15 1.01 -17.31
N ALA A 112 13.61 0.42 -18.38
CA ALA A 112 13.30 -1.00 -18.45
C ALA A 112 14.58 -1.84 -18.46
N GLU A 113 15.55 -1.50 -19.30
CA GLU A 113 16.85 -2.19 -19.38
C GLU A 113 17.57 -2.15 -18.02
N LEU A 114 17.56 -0.99 -17.37
CA LEU A 114 18.14 -0.81 -16.05
C LEU A 114 17.51 -1.77 -15.03
N LEU A 115 16.18 -1.77 -14.91
CA LEU A 115 15.47 -2.61 -13.93
C LEU A 115 15.59 -4.11 -14.25
N LEU A 116 15.52 -4.50 -15.52
CA LEU A 116 15.70 -5.89 -15.96
C LEU A 116 17.13 -6.40 -15.69
N GLY A 117 18.12 -5.49 -15.67
CA GLY A 117 19.49 -5.75 -15.27
C GLY A 117 19.75 -5.66 -13.75
N ASN A 118 18.69 -5.62 -12.91
CA ASN A 118 18.76 -5.42 -11.46
C ASN A 118 19.33 -4.06 -11.03
N GLY A 119 19.37 -3.07 -11.91
CA GLY A 119 19.71 -1.69 -11.60
C GLY A 119 18.63 -1.01 -10.76
N ARG A 120 18.94 0.13 -10.17
CA ARG A 120 18.08 0.82 -9.20
C ARG A 120 17.76 2.23 -9.66
N ILE A 121 16.48 2.57 -9.62
CA ILE A 121 15.98 3.93 -9.86
C ILE A 121 15.46 4.50 -8.54
N ALA A 122 15.97 5.63 -8.08
CA ALA A 122 15.48 6.28 -6.87
C ALA A 122 14.56 7.46 -7.19
N CYS A 123 13.64 7.76 -6.26
CA CYS A 123 12.68 8.87 -6.39
C CYS A 123 13.11 10.02 -5.47
N ALA A 124 13.46 11.17 -6.03
CA ALA A 124 13.96 12.35 -5.34
C ALA A 124 12.93 13.50 -5.42
N PHE A 125 11.80 13.34 -4.72
CA PHE A 125 10.71 14.33 -4.73
C PHE A 125 10.67 15.21 -3.48
N HIS A 126 11.08 14.68 -2.34
CA HIS A 126 10.88 15.34 -1.06
C HIS A 126 11.99 16.34 -0.71
N GLU A 127 11.56 17.41 -0.08
CA GLU A 127 12.36 18.38 0.63
C GLU A 127 11.80 18.48 2.06
N LEU A 128 12.63 18.35 3.08
CA LEU A 128 12.17 18.34 4.47
C LEU A 128 11.45 19.64 4.88
N ALA A 129 11.81 20.74 4.25
CA ALA A 129 11.18 22.05 4.50
C ALA A 129 9.70 22.08 4.07
N HIS A 130 9.31 21.27 3.06
CA HIS A 130 7.98 21.30 2.45
C HIS A 130 7.13 20.08 2.77
N GLY A 131 7.74 18.98 3.23
CA GLY A 131 7.02 17.75 3.60
C GLY A 131 6.14 17.20 2.49
N ASN A 132 4.82 17.16 2.70
CA ASN A 132 3.85 16.68 1.69
C ASN A 132 3.46 17.73 0.64
N ASP A 133 3.84 18.98 0.80
CA ASP A 133 3.60 20.05 -0.17
C ASP A 133 4.67 20.03 -1.26
N ILE A 134 4.54 19.07 -2.18
CA ILE A 134 5.47 18.93 -3.30
C ILE A 134 5.42 20.10 -4.29
N ALA A 135 4.33 20.87 -4.29
CA ALA A 135 4.22 22.08 -5.13
C ALA A 135 5.02 23.25 -4.54
N GLY A 136 5.36 23.20 -3.25
CA GLY A 136 6.24 24.17 -2.59
C GLY A 136 7.74 23.88 -2.81
N ASN A 137 8.13 22.80 -3.47
CA ASN A 137 9.53 22.42 -3.65
C ASN A 137 10.35 23.51 -4.36
N GLU A 138 11.57 23.74 -3.86
CA GLU A 138 12.48 24.80 -4.32
C GLU A 138 13.65 24.29 -5.17
N PHE A 139 13.92 22.99 -5.21
CA PHE A 139 14.97 22.41 -6.06
C PHE A 139 14.73 22.83 -7.51
N ALA A 140 15.67 23.60 -8.05
CA ALA A 140 15.50 24.26 -9.33
C ALA A 140 16.20 23.52 -10.48
N ALA A 141 15.57 23.57 -11.66
CA ALA A 141 16.16 23.20 -12.94
C ALA A 141 15.99 24.37 -13.91
N ARG A 142 16.97 25.26 -13.97
CA ARG A 142 16.91 26.47 -14.77
C ARG A 142 17.43 26.23 -16.18
N ARG A 143 16.71 26.71 -17.19
CA ARG A 143 17.15 26.61 -18.58
C ARG A 143 18.36 27.53 -18.84
N VAL A 144 19.42 26.95 -19.43
CA VAL A 144 20.63 27.69 -19.87
C VAL A 144 21.07 27.13 -21.21
N GLY A 145 20.91 27.92 -22.27
CA GLY A 145 21.16 27.46 -23.63
C GLY A 145 20.26 26.32 -24.05
N SER A 146 20.84 25.21 -24.51
CA SER A 146 20.15 23.99 -24.92
C SER A 146 20.06 22.94 -23.80
N GLY A 147 20.33 23.30 -22.54
CA GLY A 147 20.30 22.39 -21.40
C GLY A 147 19.68 23.01 -20.15
N LEU A 148 19.83 22.32 -19.06
CA LEU A 148 19.35 22.74 -17.72
C LEU A 148 20.53 22.85 -16.74
N ARG A 149 20.39 23.73 -15.75
CA ARG A 149 21.25 23.81 -14.57
C ARG A 149 20.45 23.44 -13.33
N LEU A 150 20.90 22.38 -12.64
CA LEU A 150 20.25 21.90 -11.42
C LEU A 150 20.89 22.53 -10.20
N HIS A 151 20.06 23.00 -9.26
CA HIS A 151 20.50 23.60 -8.03
C HIS A 151 19.49 23.38 -6.91
N GLY A 152 19.97 23.03 -5.71
CA GLY A 152 19.12 22.87 -4.53
C GLY A 152 19.38 21.57 -3.78
N ARG A 153 18.42 21.19 -2.93
CA ARG A 153 18.55 20.08 -2.02
C ARG A 153 17.35 19.13 -2.11
N LYS A 154 17.60 17.83 -2.13
CA LYS A 154 16.59 16.77 -2.03
C LYS A 154 16.92 15.82 -0.89
N GLU A 155 15.91 15.41 -0.14
CA GLU A 155 16.08 14.63 1.07
C GLU A 155 15.07 13.48 1.14
N SER A 156 15.27 12.56 2.09
CA SER A 156 14.43 11.37 2.23
C SER A 156 14.35 10.50 0.98
N ILE A 157 15.48 10.37 0.26
CA ILE A 157 15.59 9.54 -0.94
C ILE A 157 16.01 8.14 -0.51
N ALA A 158 15.15 7.14 -0.75
CA ALA A 158 15.46 5.75 -0.48
C ALA A 158 16.52 5.22 -1.46
N ASN A 159 17.54 4.54 -0.94
CA ASN A 159 18.62 3.89 -1.71
C ASN A 159 19.42 4.85 -2.63
N LEU A 160 19.48 6.13 -2.32
CA LEU A 160 20.21 7.12 -3.13
C LEU A 160 21.68 6.73 -3.40
N ASP A 161 22.32 6.14 -2.42
CA ASP A 161 23.74 5.71 -2.49
C ASP A 161 23.97 4.49 -3.40
N ARG A 162 22.90 3.83 -3.83
CA ARG A 162 22.91 2.65 -4.72
C ARG A 162 22.15 2.90 -6.03
N ALA A 163 21.65 4.11 -6.26
CA ALA A 163 20.84 4.41 -7.41
C ALA A 163 21.68 4.58 -8.67
N ASP A 164 21.27 3.93 -9.75
CA ASP A 164 21.84 4.04 -11.10
C ASP A 164 21.12 5.12 -11.92
N ALA A 165 19.91 5.52 -11.50
CA ALA A 165 19.19 6.66 -12.05
C ALA A 165 18.26 7.28 -10.99
N LEU A 166 17.86 8.52 -11.20
CA LEU A 166 16.94 9.25 -10.35
C LEU A 166 15.75 9.78 -11.15
N VAL A 167 14.56 9.74 -10.53
CA VAL A 167 13.43 10.57 -10.94
C VAL A 167 13.33 11.73 -9.97
N ILE A 168 13.52 12.95 -10.45
CA ILE A 168 13.61 14.17 -9.64
C ILE A 168 12.45 15.09 -9.98
N LEU A 169 11.76 15.63 -8.96
CA LEU A 169 10.84 16.75 -9.13
C LEU A 169 11.59 18.07 -8.92
N ALA A 170 11.59 18.95 -9.93
CA ALA A 170 12.31 20.20 -9.92
C ALA A 170 11.43 21.36 -10.40
N ARG A 171 11.64 22.54 -9.80
CA ARG A 171 11.04 23.80 -10.27
C ARG A 171 11.74 24.23 -11.55
N THR A 172 11.00 24.30 -12.63
CA THR A 172 11.48 24.73 -13.96
C THR A 172 10.98 26.10 -14.38
N ASP A 173 9.93 26.62 -13.72
CA ASP A 173 9.42 27.97 -13.91
C ASP A 173 9.60 28.79 -12.62
N PRO A 174 10.20 29.99 -12.67
CA PRO A 174 10.32 30.86 -11.50
C PRO A 174 8.98 31.41 -11.01
N ALA A 175 7.95 31.48 -11.88
CA ALA A 175 6.62 31.90 -11.49
C ALA A 175 5.94 30.82 -10.66
N ASP A 176 5.19 31.22 -9.62
CA ASP A 176 4.37 30.31 -8.85
C ASP A 176 3.15 29.85 -9.65
N GLY A 177 2.81 28.57 -9.48
CA GLY A 177 1.62 28.02 -10.12
C GLY A 177 1.66 26.51 -10.29
N PRO A 178 0.55 25.95 -10.74
CA PRO A 178 0.41 24.48 -10.88
C PRO A 178 1.34 23.87 -11.92
N ARG A 179 1.97 24.69 -12.78
CA ARG A 179 2.92 24.29 -13.82
C ARG A 179 4.35 24.71 -13.54
N ALA A 180 4.68 25.09 -12.32
CA ALA A 180 6.02 25.53 -11.96
C ALA A 180 7.06 24.38 -11.95
N HIS A 181 6.62 23.13 -11.88
CA HIS A 181 7.49 21.97 -11.69
C HIS A 181 7.44 20.99 -12.87
N SER A 182 8.60 20.43 -13.19
CA SER A 182 8.78 19.33 -14.13
C SER A 182 9.42 18.15 -13.42
N GLN A 183 9.32 16.96 -14.02
CA GLN A 183 10.12 15.81 -13.58
C GLN A 183 11.33 15.62 -14.51
N LEU A 184 12.39 15.07 -13.96
CA LEU A 184 13.61 14.71 -14.67
C LEU A 184 13.89 13.23 -14.45
N PHE A 185 14.25 12.50 -15.52
CA PHE A 185 14.85 11.19 -15.43
C PHE A 185 16.35 11.34 -15.66
N LEU A 186 17.13 11.16 -14.60
CA LEU A 186 18.55 11.50 -14.57
C LEU A 186 19.39 10.25 -14.31
N PRO A 187 20.14 9.73 -15.29
CA PRO A 187 21.17 8.70 -15.08
C PRO A 187 22.21 9.14 -14.05
N ALA A 188 22.71 8.19 -13.24
CA ALA A 188 23.62 8.52 -12.13
C ALA A 188 25.02 8.98 -12.58
N ASP A 189 25.43 8.63 -13.79
CA ASP A 189 26.69 9.09 -14.41
C ASP A 189 26.70 10.61 -14.67
N LEU A 190 25.52 11.22 -14.79
CA LEU A 190 25.38 12.69 -14.89
C LEU A 190 25.51 13.40 -13.52
N LEU A 191 25.57 12.65 -12.41
CA LEU A 191 25.76 13.21 -11.06
C LEU A 191 27.25 13.43 -10.77
N ALA A 192 27.86 14.41 -11.44
CA ALA A 192 29.27 14.71 -11.27
C ALA A 192 29.63 15.01 -9.81
N PRO A 193 30.68 14.39 -9.24
CA PRO A 193 31.01 14.51 -7.81
C PRO A 193 31.29 15.95 -7.35
N GLU A 194 31.78 16.81 -8.24
CA GLU A 194 32.10 18.19 -7.95
C GLU A 194 30.87 19.06 -7.68
N GLN A 195 29.73 18.72 -8.29
CA GLN A 195 28.49 19.45 -8.16
C GLN A 195 27.45 18.76 -7.28
N VAL A 196 27.68 17.50 -6.86
CA VAL A 196 26.72 16.72 -6.07
C VAL A 196 27.34 16.28 -4.75
N ARG A 197 26.89 16.88 -3.66
CA ARG A 197 27.25 16.47 -2.32
C ARG A 197 26.20 15.52 -1.75
N ARG A 198 26.58 14.27 -1.47
CA ARG A 198 25.73 13.33 -0.75
C ARG A 198 25.58 13.76 0.70
N LEU A 199 24.35 13.75 1.21
CA LEU A 199 24.05 14.04 2.62
C LEU A 199 24.08 12.74 3.44
N PRO A 200 24.39 12.82 4.75
CA PRO A 200 24.38 11.65 5.63
C PRO A 200 23.02 10.93 5.59
N ARG A 201 23.04 9.61 5.78
CA ARG A 201 21.83 8.81 5.95
C ARG A 201 21.10 9.23 7.22
N PHE A 202 19.75 9.21 7.15
CA PHE A 202 18.92 9.39 8.34
C PHE A 202 19.00 8.15 9.23
N ARG A 203 19.17 8.35 10.53
CA ARG A 203 19.00 7.30 11.54
C ARG A 203 17.53 7.21 11.90
N SER A 204 16.85 6.18 11.40
CA SER A 204 15.41 5.98 11.58
C SER A 204 15.11 4.95 12.68
N VAL A 205 13.95 5.09 13.32
CA VAL A 205 13.47 4.16 14.36
C VAL A 205 13.11 2.80 13.75
N GLY A 206 12.48 2.78 12.58
CA GLY A 206 12.10 1.58 11.83
C GLY A 206 12.44 1.73 10.36
N MET A 207 12.26 0.67 9.59
CA MET A 207 12.68 0.59 8.18
C MET A 207 14.16 0.94 7.99
N ARG A 208 15.01 0.55 8.95
CA ARG A 208 16.42 0.98 9.04
C ARG A 208 17.24 0.59 7.81
N GLY A 209 16.91 -0.56 7.20
CA GLY A 209 17.59 -1.06 5.99
C GLY A 209 17.24 -0.30 4.70
N VAL A 210 16.24 0.61 4.70
CA VAL A 210 15.83 1.35 3.49
C VAL A 210 16.88 2.37 3.00
N ARG A 211 17.88 2.72 3.83
CA ARG A 211 18.99 3.61 3.48
C ARG A 211 18.50 4.99 2.96
N LEU A 212 17.71 5.67 3.78
CA LEU A 212 17.23 7.02 3.49
C LEU A 212 18.38 8.03 3.53
N GLY A 213 18.58 8.77 2.47
CA GLY A 213 19.61 9.80 2.37
C GLY A 213 19.11 11.06 1.70
N GLY A 214 20.03 11.91 1.31
CA GLY A 214 19.75 13.13 0.57
C GLY A 214 20.95 13.58 -0.28
N MET A 215 20.72 14.61 -1.09
CA MET A 215 21.75 15.24 -1.90
C MET A 215 21.56 16.75 -1.96
N GLU A 216 22.66 17.44 -2.10
CA GLU A 216 22.72 18.87 -2.42
C GLU A 216 23.44 19.02 -3.74
N VAL A 217 22.85 19.80 -4.65
CA VAL A 217 23.33 19.98 -6.01
C VAL A 217 23.65 21.46 -6.23
N ALA A 218 24.85 21.73 -6.74
CA ALA A 218 25.35 23.08 -6.95
C ALA A 218 25.64 23.29 -8.46
N ASP A 219 24.68 23.87 -9.17
CA ASP A 219 24.81 24.31 -10.57
C ASP A 219 25.23 23.19 -11.55
N LEU A 220 24.66 21.98 -11.39
CA LEU A 220 24.95 20.82 -12.22
C LEU A 220 24.37 20.99 -13.62
N PRO A 221 25.19 21.00 -14.71
CA PRO A 221 24.70 21.03 -16.08
C PRO A 221 24.16 19.66 -16.50
N VAL A 222 22.96 19.63 -17.08
CA VAL A 222 22.36 18.43 -17.67
C VAL A 222 21.70 18.75 -19.02
N PRO A 223 21.62 17.80 -19.95
CA PRO A 223 20.96 17.99 -21.24
C PRO A 223 19.44 18.10 -21.10
N ASP A 224 18.75 18.71 -22.05
CA ASP A 224 17.28 18.80 -22.09
C ASP A 224 16.60 17.42 -22.15
N GLY A 225 17.26 16.43 -22.74
CA GLY A 225 16.74 15.06 -22.86
C GLY A 225 16.39 14.36 -21.53
N VAL A 226 16.83 14.92 -20.38
CA VAL A 226 16.43 14.39 -19.06
C VAL A 226 15.01 14.78 -18.64
N LEU A 227 14.36 15.74 -19.31
CA LEU A 227 12.98 16.12 -19.00
C LEU A 227 12.04 14.93 -19.22
N LEU A 228 11.25 14.62 -18.19
CA LEU A 228 10.27 13.55 -18.20
C LEU A 228 8.89 14.15 -18.52
N GLY A 229 8.39 13.89 -19.69
CA GLY A 229 7.14 14.47 -20.18
C GLY A 229 7.28 15.95 -20.59
N ALA A 230 6.14 16.63 -20.70
CA ALA A 230 6.11 18.04 -21.07
C ALA A 230 6.57 18.94 -19.90
N PRO A 231 7.28 20.04 -20.17
CA PRO A 231 7.62 21.01 -19.15
C PRO A 231 6.38 21.50 -18.38
N GLY A 232 6.51 21.65 -17.07
CA GLY A 232 5.44 22.12 -16.19
C GLY A 232 4.37 21.07 -15.84
N THR A 233 4.52 19.81 -16.26
CA THR A 233 3.56 18.74 -15.92
C THR A 233 4.02 17.86 -14.76
N GLY A 234 5.07 18.22 -14.05
CA GLY A 234 5.72 17.38 -13.05
C GLY A 234 4.82 16.96 -11.91
N VAL A 235 4.04 17.88 -11.34
CA VAL A 235 3.09 17.59 -10.25
C VAL A 235 1.89 16.76 -10.74
N GLU A 236 1.42 17.02 -11.96
CA GLU A 236 0.35 16.25 -12.59
C GLU A 236 0.79 14.79 -12.82
N THR A 237 1.96 14.59 -13.41
CA THR A 237 2.55 13.25 -13.62
C THR A 237 2.73 12.52 -12.29
N ALA A 238 3.29 13.18 -11.28
CA ALA A 238 3.42 12.62 -9.94
C ALA A 238 2.07 12.19 -9.37
N SER A 239 1.05 13.01 -9.51
CA SER A 239 -0.29 12.74 -8.99
C SER A 239 -0.96 11.54 -9.65
N ARG A 240 -0.70 11.29 -10.95
CA ARG A 240 -1.13 10.09 -11.66
C ARG A 240 -0.35 8.85 -11.20
N ALA A 241 0.97 8.91 -11.22
CA ALA A 241 1.85 7.82 -10.78
C ALA A 241 1.57 7.42 -9.32
N PHE A 242 1.30 8.38 -8.47
CA PHE A 242 0.99 8.16 -7.06
C PHE A 242 -0.31 7.40 -6.81
N GLN A 243 -1.24 7.30 -7.74
CA GLN A 243 -2.41 6.43 -7.59
C GLN A 243 -1.99 4.97 -7.47
N VAL A 244 -1.01 4.53 -8.27
CA VAL A 244 -0.47 3.18 -8.17
C VAL A 244 0.27 2.97 -6.85
N THR A 245 1.18 3.85 -6.50
CA THR A 245 2.10 3.63 -5.37
C THR A 245 1.46 3.92 -4.00
N ARG A 246 0.51 4.86 -3.91
CA ARG A 246 -0.29 5.09 -2.70
C ARG A 246 -1.22 3.92 -2.38
N LEU A 247 -1.69 3.23 -3.40
CA LEU A 247 -2.44 1.99 -3.25
C LEU A 247 -1.52 0.83 -2.92
N ALA A 248 -0.45 0.65 -3.68
CA ALA A 248 0.42 -0.53 -3.59
C ALA A 248 1.13 -0.61 -2.23
N LEU A 249 1.67 0.49 -1.70
CA LEU A 249 2.44 0.47 -0.44
C LEU A 249 1.62 -0.10 0.75
N PRO A 250 0.43 0.42 1.12
CA PRO A 250 -0.34 -0.19 2.20
C PRO A 250 -0.86 -1.59 1.86
N ALA A 251 -1.18 -1.88 0.60
CA ALA A 251 -1.62 -3.19 0.16
C ALA A 251 -0.54 -4.28 0.33
N MET A 252 0.71 -4.00 -0.06
CA MET A 252 1.85 -4.89 0.19
C MET A 252 2.12 -5.04 1.70
N SER A 253 1.93 -3.96 2.46
CA SER A 253 2.19 -3.91 3.89
C SER A 253 1.17 -4.68 4.74
N THR A 254 0.06 -5.19 4.16
CA THR A 254 -0.83 -6.14 4.86
C THR A 254 -0.06 -7.38 5.32
N ALA A 255 1.00 -7.72 4.61
CA ALA A 255 1.94 -8.77 4.97
C ALA A 255 2.60 -8.61 6.36
N LEU A 256 2.76 -7.35 6.85
CA LEU A 256 3.26 -7.09 8.20
C LEU A 256 2.28 -7.59 9.26
N LEU A 257 0.98 -7.41 9.02
CA LEU A 257 -0.05 -7.90 9.93
C LEU A 257 -0.16 -9.42 9.86
N ASP A 258 -0.05 -10.04 8.68
CA ASP A 258 0.04 -11.50 8.51
C ASP A 258 1.19 -12.06 9.36
N THR A 259 2.41 -11.50 9.25
CA THR A 259 3.56 -11.95 10.04
C THR A 259 3.38 -11.68 11.54
N ALA A 260 2.87 -10.49 11.93
CA ALA A 260 2.61 -10.17 13.33
C ALA A 260 1.62 -11.16 13.97
N LEU A 261 0.57 -11.53 13.23
CA LEU A 261 -0.42 -12.51 13.64
C LEU A 261 0.22 -13.90 13.84
N ARG A 262 1.07 -14.36 12.91
CA ARG A 262 1.78 -15.64 13.00
C ARG A 262 2.70 -15.70 14.20
N VAL A 263 3.50 -14.65 14.39
CA VAL A 263 4.41 -14.57 15.54
C VAL A 263 3.62 -14.61 16.85
N THR A 264 2.51 -13.85 16.91
CA THR A 264 1.65 -13.82 18.11
C THR A 264 0.96 -15.17 18.34
N LEU A 265 0.42 -15.80 17.30
CA LEU A 265 -0.22 -17.10 17.39
C LEU A 265 0.77 -18.17 17.86
N ARG A 266 1.96 -18.24 17.25
CA ARG A 266 3.04 -19.15 17.64
C ARG A 266 3.45 -18.96 19.11
N HIS A 267 3.59 -17.72 19.55
CA HIS A 267 3.87 -17.39 20.95
C HIS A 267 2.77 -17.88 21.89
N THR A 268 1.51 -17.57 21.59
CA THR A 268 0.36 -17.84 22.47
C THR A 268 -0.03 -19.31 22.51
N ARG A 269 0.20 -20.10 21.46
CA ARG A 269 0.03 -21.56 21.43
C ARG A 269 1.06 -22.28 22.30
N ARG A 270 2.29 -21.78 22.38
CA ARG A 270 3.38 -22.39 23.18
C ARG A 270 3.38 -21.95 24.64
N ARG A 271 2.84 -20.76 24.93
CA ARG A 271 2.84 -20.20 26.27
C ARG A 271 1.65 -20.74 27.09
N ARG A 272 1.95 -21.29 28.27
CA ARG A 272 0.92 -21.73 29.19
C ARG A 272 0.77 -20.74 30.35
N LEU A 273 -0.46 -20.28 30.58
CA LEU A 273 -0.84 -19.36 31.66
C LEU A 273 -2.11 -19.88 32.32
N TYR A 274 -2.17 -19.84 33.63
CA TYR A 274 -3.35 -20.29 34.40
C TYR A 274 -3.82 -21.70 34.04
N GLY A 275 -2.87 -22.60 33.73
CA GLY A 275 -3.16 -24.01 33.42
C GLY A 275 -3.62 -24.29 31.98
N ARG A 276 -3.70 -23.29 31.11
CA ARG A 276 -4.11 -23.42 29.70
C ARG A 276 -3.14 -22.70 28.74
N GLU A 277 -3.26 -22.95 27.46
CA GLU A 277 -2.56 -22.19 26.46
C GLU A 277 -3.03 -20.74 26.50
N ALA A 278 -2.10 -19.79 26.32
CA ALA A 278 -2.47 -18.37 26.27
C ALA A 278 -3.45 -18.07 25.14
N ALA A 279 -3.35 -18.77 24.02
CA ALA A 279 -4.30 -18.69 22.89
C ALA A 279 -5.75 -19.04 23.30
N ALA A 280 -5.97 -19.80 24.37
CA ALA A 280 -7.30 -20.16 24.87
C ALA A 280 -7.89 -19.15 25.87
N ILE A 281 -7.15 -18.07 26.19
CA ILE A 281 -7.64 -16.99 27.06
C ILE A 281 -8.60 -16.10 26.26
N PRO A 282 -9.83 -15.82 26.75
CA PRO A 282 -10.84 -15.09 25.97
C PRO A 282 -10.34 -13.79 25.34
N MET A 283 -9.70 -12.91 26.11
CA MET A 283 -9.16 -11.66 25.59
C MET A 283 -8.11 -11.86 24.46
N VAL A 284 -7.31 -12.93 24.55
CA VAL A 284 -6.32 -13.26 23.49
C VAL A 284 -7.06 -13.75 22.25
N ARG A 285 -8.06 -14.61 22.40
CA ARG A 285 -8.90 -15.11 21.28
C ARG A 285 -9.56 -13.95 20.54
N THR A 286 -10.21 -13.05 21.27
CA THR A 286 -10.85 -11.86 20.68
C THR A 286 -9.84 -11.02 19.89
N THR A 287 -8.65 -10.77 20.47
CA THR A 287 -7.63 -9.97 19.77
C THR A 287 -7.12 -10.64 18.49
N LEU A 288 -6.94 -11.98 18.51
CA LEU A 288 -6.53 -12.75 17.34
C LEU A 288 -7.62 -12.74 16.25
N ALA A 289 -8.88 -12.97 16.62
CA ALA A 289 -10.02 -12.94 15.69
C ALA A 289 -10.19 -11.56 15.04
N GLU A 290 -10.09 -10.48 15.84
CA GLU A 290 -10.15 -9.10 15.34
C GLU A 290 -9.00 -8.76 14.39
N ALA A 291 -7.77 -9.12 14.73
CA ALA A 291 -6.60 -8.84 13.91
C ALA A 291 -6.64 -9.63 12.59
N PHE A 292 -7.13 -10.87 12.61
CA PHE A 292 -7.36 -11.66 11.41
C PHE A 292 -8.46 -11.05 10.53
N THR A 293 -9.57 -10.60 11.12
CA THR A 293 -10.63 -9.88 10.42
C THR A 293 -10.11 -8.60 9.79
N ASP A 294 -9.33 -7.82 10.53
CA ASP A 294 -8.72 -6.57 10.05
C ASP A 294 -7.80 -6.81 8.83
N LEU A 295 -7.04 -7.91 8.83
CA LEU A 295 -6.23 -8.33 7.68
C LEU A 295 -7.09 -8.59 6.45
N LEU A 296 -8.17 -9.36 6.59
CA LEU A 296 -9.09 -9.68 5.48
C LEU A 296 -9.79 -8.43 4.93
N ILE A 297 -10.23 -7.50 5.79
CA ILE A 297 -10.79 -6.20 5.39
C ILE A 297 -9.77 -5.40 4.56
N CYS A 298 -8.55 -5.27 5.07
CA CYS A 298 -7.49 -4.54 4.39
C CYS A 298 -7.20 -5.11 3.00
N GLU A 299 -7.17 -6.43 2.87
CA GLU A 299 -6.93 -7.09 1.59
C GLU A 299 -8.11 -7.00 0.64
N ALA A 300 -9.36 -7.11 1.14
CA ALA A 300 -10.55 -6.96 0.31
C ALA A 300 -10.59 -5.58 -0.35
N LEU A 301 -10.39 -4.51 0.43
CA LEU A 301 -10.33 -3.15 -0.11
C LEU A 301 -9.13 -2.96 -1.05
N SER A 302 -7.95 -3.42 -0.67
CA SER A 302 -6.72 -3.27 -1.46
C SER A 302 -6.81 -3.99 -2.80
N ARG A 303 -7.31 -5.22 -2.82
CA ARG A 303 -7.50 -6.02 -4.03
C ARG A 303 -8.51 -5.36 -4.97
N SER A 304 -9.67 -4.99 -4.45
CA SER A 304 -10.70 -4.33 -5.25
C SER A 304 -10.19 -3.03 -5.86
N ALA A 305 -9.46 -2.22 -5.09
CA ALA A 305 -8.87 -0.97 -5.56
C ALA A 305 -7.76 -1.20 -6.60
N ALA A 306 -6.92 -2.23 -6.43
CA ALA A 306 -5.87 -2.57 -7.40
C ALA A 306 -6.48 -2.98 -8.75
N ARG A 307 -7.53 -3.80 -8.72
CA ARG A 307 -8.25 -4.24 -9.92
C ARG A 307 -9.04 -3.10 -10.58
N ALA A 308 -9.52 -2.15 -9.78
CA ALA A 308 -10.19 -0.95 -10.30
C ALA A 308 -9.27 -0.07 -11.15
N LEU A 309 -7.94 -0.05 -10.91
CA LEU A 309 -6.99 0.65 -11.79
C LEU A 309 -7.00 0.13 -13.24
N HIS A 310 -7.41 -1.12 -13.45
CA HIS A 310 -7.56 -1.73 -14.76
C HIS A 310 -8.96 -1.54 -15.36
N LEU A 311 -10.00 -1.72 -14.52
CA LEU A 311 -11.40 -1.77 -14.97
C LEU A 311 -12.07 -0.39 -15.00
N CYS A 312 -11.68 0.49 -14.07
CA CYS A 312 -12.26 1.81 -13.82
C CYS A 312 -11.16 2.79 -13.44
N PRO A 313 -10.17 3.07 -14.34
CA PRO A 313 -8.97 3.83 -14.01
C PRO A 313 -9.25 5.24 -13.47
N GLU A 314 -10.39 5.84 -13.78
CA GLU A 314 -10.83 7.11 -13.20
C GLU A 314 -11.05 7.04 -11.68
N SER A 315 -11.44 5.87 -11.15
CA SER A 315 -11.65 5.68 -9.72
C SER A 315 -10.35 5.59 -8.91
N GLY A 316 -9.21 5.42 -9.56
CA GLY A 316 -7.88 5.39 -8.92
C GLY A 316 -7.60 6.64 -8.08
N SER A 317 -8.08 7.82 -8.52
CA SER A 317 -7.97 9.09 -7.78
C SER A 317 -8.75 9.09 -6.44
N VAL A 318 -9.65 8.13 -6.24
CA VAL A 318 -10.47 7.94 -5.04
C VAL A 318 -10.00 6.73 -4.25
N HIS A 319 -9.81 5.59 -4.91
CA HIS A 319 -9.46 4.34 -4.24
C HIS A 319 -8.05 4.36 -3.65
N ALA A 320 -7.06 4.94 -4.35
CA ALA A 320 -5.69 4.98 -3.83
C ALA A 320 -5.57 5.77 -2.51
N PRO A 321 -6.11 7.00 -2.37
CA PRO A 321 -6.11 7.70 -1.10
C PRO A 321 -7.00 7.01 -0.03
N ALA A 322 -8.10 6.34 -0.41
CA ALA A 322 -8.94 5.59 0.52
C ALA A 322 -8.19 4.40 1.13
N VAL A 323 -7.52 3.59 0.30
CA VAL A 323 -6.66 2.48 0.74
C VAL A 323 -5.54 3.00 1.64
N LYS A 324 -4.83 4.06 1.23
CA LYS A 324 -3.76 4.65 2.02
C LYS A 324 -4.23 5.13 3.38
N TYR A 325 -5.41 5.73 3.45
CA TYR A 325 -5.98 6.21 4.71
C TYR A 325 -6.41 5.07 5.62
N LEU A 326 -7.28 4.18 5.14
CA LEU A 326 -7.91 3.15 5.97
C LEU A 326 -6.92 2.05 6.33
N VAL A 327 -6.30 1.43 5.32
CA VAL A 327 -5.43 0.26 5.53
C VAL A 327 -4.24 0.60 6.41
N ALA A 328 -3.54 1.73 6.18
CA ALA A 328 -2.42 2.11 7.03
C ALA A 328 -2.82 2.32 8.50
N GLY A 329 -4.03 2.84 8.76
CA GLY A 329 -4.57 2.98 10.11
C GLY A 329 -4.84 1.63 10.74
N VAL A 330 -5.60 0.79 10.06
CA VAL A 330 -5.98 -0.55 10.56
C VAL A 330 -4.75 -1.41 10.84
N LEU A 331 -3.76 -1.43 9.94
CA LEU A 331 -2.51 -2.18 10.16
C LEU A 331 -1.78 -1.72 11.42
N THR A 332 -1.64 -0.42 11.61
CA THR A 332 -0.95 0.13 12.78
C THR A 332 -1.66 -0.25 14.08
N ASP A 333 -3.00 -0.10 14.11
CA ASP A 333 -3.82 -0.39 15.28
C ASP A 333 -3.85 -1.90 15.59
N ALA A 334 -3.98 -2.75 14.57
CA ALA A 334 -3.99 -4.21 14.75
C ALA A 334 -2.64 -4.73 15.28
N VAL A 335 -1.51 -4.28 14.70
CA VAL A 335 -0.17 -4.65 15.19
C VAL A 335 0.05 -4.19 16.63
N GLN A 336 -0.47 -3.01 17.01
CA GLN A 336 -0.37 -2.52 18.39
C GLN A 336 -1.21 -3.36 19.37
N ARG A 337 -2.40 -3.83 18.98
CA ARG A 337 -3.19 -4.75 19.81
C ARG A 337 -2.49 -6.10 19.99
N LEU A 338 -1.90 -6.64 18.92
CA LEU A 338 -1.09 -7.86 19.00
C LEU A 338 0.14 -7.68 19.91
N ALA A 339 0.76 -6.49 19.93
CA ALA A 339 1.85 -6.18 20.85
C ALA A 339 1.41 -6.27 22.32
N THR A 340 0.16 -5.92 22.64
CA THR A 340 -0.40 -6.10 23.99
C THR A 340 -0.49 -7.58 24.36
N VAL A 341 -0.87 -8.44 23.42
CA VAL A 341 -0.90 -9.91 23.62
C VAL A 341 0.50 -10.49 23.80
N MET A 342 1.48 -10.02 23.01
CA MET A 342 2.89 -10.43 23.16
C MET A 342 3.47 -10.01 24.52
N GLY A 343 2.96 -8.95 25.13
CA GLY A 343 3.43 -8.45 26.44
C GLY A 343 4.91 -8.10 26.41
N SER A 344 5.67 -8.51 27.43
CA SER A 344 7.11 -8.22 27.52
C SER A 344 7.93 -8.86 26.39
N GLU A 345 7.42 -9.90 25.73
CA GLU A 345 8.14 -10.58 24.65
C GLU A 345 8.39 -9.67 23.44
N PHE A 346 7.49 -8.69 23.16
CA PHE A 346 7.69 -7.80 22.04
C PHE A 346 8.83 -6.77 22.24
N TYR A 347 9.35 -6.61 23.47
CA TYR A 347 10.52 -5.77 23.74
C TYR A 347 11.86 -6.46 23.45
N ARG A 348 11.82 -7.80 23.29
CA ARG A 348 13.05 -8.55 23.06
C ARG A 348 13.58 -8.33 21.63
N ARG A 349 14.88 -8.11 21.52
CA ARG A 349 15.60 -7.92 20.26
C ARG A 349 16.33 -9.19 19.82
N ASP A 350 16.19 -10.26 20.57
CA ASP A 350 16.78 -11.58 20.35
C ASP A 350 15.73 -12.69 20.49
N GLY A 351 16.09 -13.91 20.05
CA GLY A 351 15.22 -15.07 20.12
C GLY A 351 14.21 -15.16 18.98
N GLU A 352 13.39 -16.21 19.05
CA GLU A 352 12.46 -16.61 17.98
C GLU A 352 11.43 -15.52 17.60
N HIS A 353 11.00 -14.69 18.55
CA HIS A 353 9.98 -13.68 18.35
C HIS A 353 10.56 -12.27 18.10
N ALA A 354 11.87 -12.12 18.00
CA ALA A 354 12.55 -10.82 17.86
C ALA A 354 12.08 -10.00 16.64
N VAL A 355 11.61 -10.66 15.58
CA VAL A 355 11.05 -9.99 14.40
C VAL A 355 9.81 -9.16 14.75
N PHE A 356 9.07 -9.48 15.81
CA PHE A 356 7.85 -8.78 16.18
C PHE A 356 8.11 -7.30 16.52
N GLN A 357 9.15 -6.99 17.33
CA GLN A 357 9.49 -5.60 17.65
C GLN A 357 9.91 -4.81 16.39
N LYS A 358 10.53 -5.48 15.42
CA LYS A 358 10.85 -4.87 14.12
C LYS A 358 9.56 -4.51 13.38
N ILE A 359 8.58 -5.39 13.30
CA ILE A 359 7.28 -5.14 12.67
C ILE A 359 6.55 -3.97 13.33
N VAL A 360 6.54 -3.87 14.67
CA VAL A 360 5.91 -2.75 15.41
C VAL A 360 6.51 -1.39 15.02
N ARG A 361 7.79 -1.34 14.74
CA ARG A 361 8.46 -0.12 14.26
C ARG A 361 8.22 0.13 12.77
N ASP A 362 8.28 -0.92 11.98
CA ASP A 362 8.27 -0.86 10.52
C ASP A 362 6.86 -0.66 9.93
N VAL A 363 5.79 -0.94 10.67
CA VAL A 363 4.42 -0.65 10.22
C VAL A 363 4.10 0.85 10.22
N ARG A 364 4.74 1.64 11.09
CA ARG A 364 4.43 3.07 11.26
C ARG A 364 4.66 3.91 9.99
N PRO A 365 5.77 3.74 9.24
CA PRO A 365 5.99 4.47 7.99
C PRO A 365 4.91 4.24 6.92
N VAL A 366 4.15 3.14 6.98
CA VAL A 366 3.00 2.93 6.09
C VAL A 366 1.98 4.07 6.21
N GLY A 367 1.87 4.70 7.39
CA GLY A 367 0.94 5.81 7.64
C GLY A 367 1.42 7.19 7.15
N PHE A 368 2.71 7.39 6.93
CA PHE A 368 3.24 8.71 6.53
C PHE A 368 4.24 8.66 5.36
N GLY A 369 4.91 7.53 5.13
CA GLY A 369 5.82 7.37 3.99
C GLY A 369 5.10 7.61 2.68
N HIS A 370 5.74 8.29 1.76
CA HIS A 370 5.23 8.73 0.46
C HIS A 370 4.16 9.84 0.54
N ILE A 371 3.22 9.77 1.47
CA ILE A 371 2.26 10.82 1.85
C ILE A 371 1.64 10.47 3.21
N ALA A 372 1.37 11.46 4.04
CA ALA A 372 0.66 11.24 5.29
C ALA A 372 -0.80 10.80 5.04
N ARG A 373 -1.27 9.78 5.79
CA ARG A 373 -2.64 9.27 5.65
C ARG A 373 -3.70 10.36 5.79
N ALA A 374 -3.49 11.33 6.68
CA ALA A 374 -4.42 12.45 6.86
C ALA A 374 -4.54 13.33 5.60
N ALA A 375 -3.46 13.52 4.84
CA ALA A 375 -3.48 14.27 3.59
C ALA A 375 -4.27 13.53 2.48
N CYS A 376 -4.43 12.22 2.59
CA CYS A 376 -5.26 11.44 1.66
C CYS A 376 -6.75 11.80 1.76
N LEU A 377 -7.25 12.14 2.96
CA LEU A 377 -8.62 12.64 3.10
C LEU A 377 -8.83 13.95 2.35
N SER A 378 -7.82 14.86 2.39
CA SER A 378 -7.89 16.12 1.66
C SER A 378 -7.94 15.92 0.13
N ALA A 379 -7.39 14.82 -0.39
CA ALA A 379 -7.51 14.48 -1.81
C ALA A 379 -8.91 13.96 -2.19
N LEU A 380 -9.65 13.38 -1.23
CA LEU A 380 -11.02 12.90 -1.44
C LEU A 380 -12.05 14.03 -1.37
N LEU A 381 -11.86 15.01 -0.49
CA LEU A 381 -12.84 16.06 -0.19
C LEU A 381 -13.42 16.77 -1.42
N PRO A 382 -12.61 17.25 -2.40
CA PRO A 382 -13.14 17.94 -3.57
C PRO A 382 -14.06 17.07 -4.44
N GLN A 383 -13.90 15.76 -4.38
CA GLN A 383 -14.65 14.79 -5.19
C GLN A 383 -15.88 14.25 -4.46
N LEU A 384 -15.89 14.32 -3.11
CA LEU A 384 -16.86 13.66 -2.25
C LEU A 384 -18.33 13.99 -2.58
N PRO A 385 -18.76 15.25 -2.78
CA PRO A 385 -20.16 15.55 -3.13
C PRO A 385 -20.61 14.92 -4.45
N GLY A 386 -19.71 14.90 -5.45
CA GLY A 386 -19.98 14.29 -6.75
C GLY A 386 -20.12 12.77 -6.67
N LEU A 387 -19.24 12.12 -5.90
CA LEU A 387 -19.23 10.67 -5.67
C LEU A 387 -20.52 10.23 -4.95
N LEU A 388 -20.83 10.84 -3.81
CA LEU A 388 -21.99 10.53 -3.00
C LEU A 388 -23.31 10.84 -3.75
N GLY A 389 -23.36 11.98 -4.43
CA GLY A 389 -24.51 12.38 -5.22
C GLY A 389 -24.80 11.42 -6.37
N ARG A 390 -23.77 10.90 -7.04
CA ARG A 390 -23.95 9.91 -8.12
C ARG A 390 -24.32 8.54 -7.58
N ALA A 391 -23.64 8.05 -6.55
CA ALA A 391 -23.97 6.77 -5.93
C ALA A 391 -25.44 6.70 -5.47
N ARG A 392 -25.98 7.81 -4.96
CA ARG A 392 -27.39 7.91 -4.57
C ARG A 392 -28.36 7.94 -5.76
N ARG A 393 -28.04 8.70 -6.83
CA ARG A 393 -28.97 8.90 -7.96
C ARG A 393 -28.96 7.78 -8.99
N ALA A 394 -27.81 7.11 -9.13
CA ALA A 394 -27.59 6.06 -10.11
C ALA A 394 -26.78 4.91 -9.50
N PRO A 395 -27.34 4.22 -8.46
CA PRO A 395 -26.71 3.06 -7.90
C PRO A 395 -26.59 1.96 -8.98
N ALA A 396 -25.51 1.20 -8.92
CA ALA A 396 -25.28 0.11 -9.86
C ALA A 396 -24.38 -0.95 -9.19
N PRO A 397 -24.57 -2.24 -9.47
CA PRO A 397 -23.73 -3.29 -8.95
C PRO A 397 -22.29 -3.09 -9.45
N ALA A 398 -21.33 -3.36 -8.59
CA ALA A 398 -19.93 -3.38 -8.98
C ALA A 398 -19.63 -4.64 -9.80
N PRO A 399 -18.78 -4.56 -10.84
CA PRO A 399 -18.36 -5.73 -11.62
C PRO A 399 -17.69 -6.79 -10.74
N ASP A 400 -18.06 -8.05 -10.91
CA ASP A 400 -17.46 -9.17 -10.16
C ASP A 400 -15.95 -9.28 -10.35
N ALA A 401 -15.47 -8.87 -11.50
CA ALA A 401 -14.05 -8.80 -11.81
C ALA A 401 -13.24 -7.90 -10.85
N LEU A 402 -13.88 -7.03 -10.06
CA LEU A 402 -13.20 -6.28 -8.99
C LEU A 402 -12.79 -7.14 -7.79
N PHE A 403 -13.47 -8.26 -7.57
CA PHE A 403 -13.40 -9.02 -6.33
C PHE A 403 -12.73 -10.39 -6.49
N THR A 404 -12.83 -11.00 -7.66
CA THR A 404 -12.23 -12.31 -7.96
C THR A 404 -10.86 -12.18 -8.62
N THR A 405 -9.92 -13.06 -8.26
CA THR A 405 -8.58 -13.12 -8.88
C THR A 405 -8.57 -13.81 -10.24
N GLU A 406 -9.58 -14.61 -10.56
CA GLU A 406 -9.67 -15.43 -11.76
C GLU A 406 -10.00 -14.64 -13.02
N ALA A 407 -10.70 -13.50 -12.87
CA ALA A 407 -11.06 -12.68 -14.01
C ALA A 407 -9.83 -12.07 -14.67
N GLU A 408 -9.69 -12.25 -15.97
CA GLU A 408 -8.67 -11.59 -16.78
C GLU A 408 -8.86 -10.07 -16.78
N LEU A 409 -7.74 -9.34 -16.75
CA LEU A 409 -7.70 -7.89 -16.83
C LEU A 409 -6.76 -7.47 -17.95
N ALA A 410 -7.11 -6.41 -18.66
CA ALA A 410 -6.16 -5.72 -19.54
C ALA A 410 -4.98 -5.16 -18.74
N GLU A 411 -3.83 -4.99 -19.39
CA GLU A 411 -2.69 -4.29 -18.75
C GLU A 411 -3.09 -2.88 -18.28
N PRO A 412 -2.46 -2.35 -17.21
CA PRO A 412 -2.84 -1.04 -16.69
C PRO A 412 -2.45 0.08 -17.67
N ASP A 413 -3.39 0.93 -18.01
CA ASP A 413 -3.12 2.15 -18.79
C ASP A 413 -2.59 3.25 -17.87
N LEU A 414 -1.29 3.21 -17.55
CA LEU A 414 -0.65 4.16 -16.64
C LEU A 414 -0.67 5.61 -17.17
N PRO A 415 -0.44 5.89 -18.48
CA PRO A 415 -0.63 7.22 -19.03
C PRO A 415 -2.08 7.72 -18.99
N GLY A 416 -3.06 6.83 -19.06
CA GLY A 416 -4.50 7.12 -19.06
C GLY A 416 -5.11 7.36 -17.67
N LEU A 417 -4.35 7.21 -16.58
CA LEU A 417 -4.83 7.47 -15.22
C LEU A 417 -5.32 8.91 -15.06
N ARG A 418 -6.48 9.09 -14.43
CA ARG A 418 -7.15 10.38 -14.30
C ARG A 418 -7.00 10.95 -12.89
N LEU A 419 -6.94 12.28 -12.77
CA LEU A 419 -6.82 12.98 -11.47
C LEU A 419 -8.16 13.11 -10.74
N VAL A 420 -9.26 12.90 -11.44
CA VAL A 420 -10.63 12.99 -10.89
C VAL A 420 -11.50 11.86 -11.42
N ALA A 421 -12.32 11.30 -10.55
CA ALA A 421 -13.23 10.20 -10.86
C ALA A 421 -14.50 10.63 -11.63
N GLY A 422 -14.76 11.93 -11.74
CA GLY A 422 -16.00 12.42 -12.39
C GLY A 422 -17.27 11.93 -11.69
N GLY A 423 -17.21 11.73 -10.40
CA GLY A 423 -18.31 11.20 -9.58
C GLY A 423 -18.52 9.68 -9.68
N ARG A 424 -17.68 8.94 -10.40
CA ARG A 424 -17.81 7.49 -10.60
C ARG A 424 -16.99 6.72 -9.57
N ASP A 425 -17.67 5.85 -8.83
CA ASP A 425 -17.04 4.89 -7.93
C ASP A 425 -17.90 3.63 -7.89
N PRO A 426 -17.41 2.51 -8.46
CA PRO A 426 -18.19 1.28 -8.53
C PRO A 426 -18.43 0.65 -7.16
N LEU A 427 -17.51 0.80 -6.19
CA LEU A 427 -17.70 0.29 -4.84
C LEU A 427 -18.81 1.06 -4.11
N ALA A 428 -18.76 2.39 -4.14
CA ALA A 428 -19.82 3.21 -3.53
C ALA A 428 -21.18 3.00 -4.21
N GLY A 429 -21.20 2.86 -5.54
CA GLY A 429 -22.41 2.60 -6.32
C GLY A 429 -23.10 1.30 -5.95
N SER A 430 -22.33 0.25 -5.64
CA SER A 430 -22.88 -1.08 -5.31
C SER A 430 -23.62 -1.12 -3.96
N LEU A 431 -23.29 -0.23 -3.02
CA LEU A 431 -24.02 -0.16 -1.75
C LEU A 431 -25.49 0.22 -1.92
N GLY A 432 -25.83 0.90 -3.01
CA GLY A 432 -27.22 1.26 -3.31
C GLY A 432 -28.08 0.11 -3.89
N THR A 433 -27.45 -1.01 -4.28
CA THR A 433 -28.13 -2.18 -4.86
C THR A 433 -27.95 -3.46 -4.02
N VAL A 434 -27.07 -3.45 -3.02
CA VAL A 434 -26.67 -4.66 -2.30
C VAL A 434 -27.80 -5.36 -1.54
N LEU A 435 -28.84 -4.63 -1.14
CA LEU A 435 -29.99 -5.21 -0.44
C LEU A 435 -30.89 -6.05 -1.35
N ASP A 436 -30.78 -5.87 -2.68
CA ASP A 436 -31.48 -6.65 -3.69
C ASP A 436 -30.74 -7.97 -4.02
N GLU A 437 -29.50 -8.14 -3.49
CA GLU A 437 -28.71 -9.34 -3.68
C GLU A 437 -29.10 -10.46 -2.70
N ASP A 438 -28.68 -11.70 -2.99
CA ASP A 438 -28.84 -12.84 -2.09
C ASP A 438 -27.85 -12.72 -0.90
N LEU A 439 -28.35 -12.18 0.20
CA LEU A 439 -27.59 -11.96 1.43
C LEU A 439 -27.88 -13.05 2.45
N PRO A 440 -26.86 -13.57 3.17
CA PRO A 440 -27.09 -14.45 4.29
C PRO A 440 -27.99 -13.79 5.33
N THR A 441 -29.02 -14.48 5.78
CA THR A 441 -29.98 -13.96 6.77
C THR A 441 -29.28 -13.43 8.02
N ALA A 442 -28.22 -14.11 8.48
CA ALA A 442 -27.46 -13.71 9.66
C ALA A 442 -26.61 -12.43 9.46
N ALA A 443 -26.26 -12.05 8.22
CA ALA A 443 -25.50 -10.84 7.91
C ALA A 443 -26.41 -9.64 7.52
N ARG A 444 -27.64 -9.89 7.08
CA ARG A 444 -28.57 -8.86 6.56
C ARG A 444 -28.72 -7.65 7.48
N PRO A 445 -28.93 -7.79 8.82
CA PRO A 445 -29.07 -6.61 9.69
C PRO A 445 -27.86 -5.69 9.69
N LEU A 446 -26.63 -6.26 9.63
CA LEU A 446 -25.38 -5.49 9.56
C LEU A 446 -25.24 -4.79 8.20
N VAL A 447 -25.61 -5.46 7.10
CA VAL A 447 -25.62 -4.85 5.77
C VAL A 447 -26.59 -3.67 5.73
N GLU A 448 -27.83 -3.84 6.24
CA GLU A 448 -28.82 -2.77 6.34
C GLU A 448 -28.31 -1.57 7.18
N GLU A 449 -27.56 -1.84 8.25
CA GLU A 449 -26.93 -0.80 9.05
C GLU A 449 -25.92 0.01 8.24
N HIS A 450 -25.00 -0.66 7.53
CA HIS A 450 -24.02 0.00 6.67
C HIS A 450 -24.68 0.78 5.52
N VAL A 451 -25.71 0.25 4.91
CA VAL A 451 -26.49 0.96 3.86
C VAL A 451 -27.15 2.20 4.43
N ARG A 452 -27.79 2.11 5.62
CA ARG A 452 -28.35 3.30 6.29
C ARG A 452 -27.27 4.35 6.60
N GLY A 453 -26.11 3.93 7.10
CA GLY A 453 -24.96 4.80 7.33
C GLY A 453 -24.49 5.49 6.05
N PHE A 454 -24.42 4.75 4.95
CA PHE A 454 -24.05 5.29 3.64
C PHE A 454 -25.09 6.28 3.08
N VAL A 455 -26.39 6.00 3.23
CA VAL A 455 -27.45 6.94 2.84
C VAL A 455 -27.34 8.25 3.63
N ALA A 456 -27.16 8.17 4.94
CA ALA A 456 -26.93 9.35 5.78
C ALA A 456 -25.66 10.13 5.37
N LEU A 457 -24.59 9.41 4.98
CA LEU A 457 -23.39 10.02 4.43
C LEU A 457 -23.65 10.76 3.11
N CYS A 458 -24.46 10.19 2.22
CA CYS A 458 -24.88 10.83 0.96
C CYS A 458 -25.64 12.14 1.23
N GLU A 459 -26.52 12.16 2.24
CA GLU A 459 -27.28 13.36 2.64
C GLU A 459 -26.37 14.45 3.21
N ALA A 460 -25.45 14.06 4.11
CA ALA A 460 -24.46 14.98 4.65
C ALA A 460 -23.54 15.55 3.56
N GLY A 461 -23.11 14.71 2.61
CA GLY A 461 -22.29 15.13 1.48
C GLY A 461 -22.97 16.12 0.54
N ALA A 462 -24.27 16.02 0.38
CA ALA A 462 -25.06 16.96 -0.44
C ALA A 462 -25.12 18.38 0.18
N ALA A 463 -24.91 18.51 1.48
CA ALA A 463 -24.91 19.79 2.19
C ALA A 463 -23.55 20.51 2.17
N LEU A 464 -22.48 19.86 1.72
CA LEU A 464 -21.12 20.43 1.70
C LEU A 464 -21.01 21.56 0.68
N ARG A 465 -20.37 22.65 1.09
CA ARG A 465 -20.10 23.81 0.23
C ARG A 465 -18.68 23.76 -0.31
N PRO A 466 -18.40 24.27 -1.53
CA PRO A 466 -17.06 24.23 -2.14
C PRO A 466 -15.93 24.74 -1.23
N ARG A 467 -16.18 25.76 -0.43
CA ARG A 467 -15.17 26.33 0.51
C ARG A 467 -14.77 25.39 1.65
N GLU A 468 -15.57 24.37 1.93
CA GLU A 468 -15.32 23.36 2.98
C GLU A 468 -14.51 22.19 2.44
N LEU A 469 -14.30 22.11 1.13
CA LEU A 469 -13.66 20.99 0.41
C LEU A 469 -12.16 21.23 0.17
N SER A 470 -11.43 21.69 1.17
CA SER A 470 -10.01 22.03 1.05
C SER A 470 -9.16 21.33 2.11
N ILE A 471 -7.84 21.50 2.02
CA ILE A 471 -6.89 20.98 3.01
C ILE A 471 -7.13 21.57 4.41
N THR A 472 -7.77 22.72 4.50
CA THR A 472 -8.14 23.39 5.75
C THR A 472 -9.53 23.01 6.25
N ALA A 473 -10.16 21.97 5.67
CA ALA A 473 -11.46 21.47 6.09
C ALA A 473 -11.51 21.18 7.60
N GLU A 474 -12.62 21.54 8.23
CA GLU A 474 -12.88 21.25 9.63
C GLU A 474 -13.01 19.75 9.90
N VAL A 475 -12.84 19.35 11.16
CA VAL A 475 -12.89 17.93 11.58
C VAL A 475 -14.14 17.21 11.09
N PRO A 476 -15.39 17.73 11.23
CA PRO A 476 -16.58 17.02 10.79
C PRO A 476 -16.59 16.71 9.29
N VAL A 477 -16.06 17.61 8.46
CA VAL A 477 -15.98 17.40 7.01
C VAL A 477 -14.96 16.30 6.66
N ARG A 478 -13.82 16.27 7.37
CA ARG A 478 -12.82 15.20 7.21
C ARG A 478 -13.36 13.84 7.68
N GLU A 479 -14.19 13.82 8.71
CA GLU A 479 -14.87 12.61 9.18
C GLU A 479 -15.80 12.02 8.13
N LEU A 480 -16.49 12.84 7.33
CA LEU A 480 -17.28 12.34 6.20
C LEU A 480 -16.41 11.61 5.17
N ALA A 481 -15.26 12.15 4.84
CA ALA A 481 -14.31 11.47 3.95
C ALA A 481 -13.75 10.18 4.57
N ALA A 482 -13.49 10.14 5.88
CA ALA A 482 -13.07 8.93 6.58
C ALA A 482 -14.19 7.86 6.55
N ARG A 483 -15.43 8.21 6.86
CA ARG A 483 -16.59 7.31 6.78
C ARG A 483 -16.81 6.78 5.35
N TYR A 484 -16.55 7.59 4.33
CA TYR A 484 -16.58 7.15 2.95
C TYR A 484 -15.58 6.01 2.70
N THR A 485 -14.36 6.09 3.26
CA THR A 485 -13.38 5.00 3.11
C THR A 485 -13.84 3.69 3.78
N VAL A 486 -14.55 3.78 4.91
CA VAL A 486 -15.16 2.63 5.60
C VAL A 486 -16.27 2.01 4.74
N SER A 487 -17.11 2.86 4.11
CA SER A 487 -18.16 2.39 3.19
C SER A 487 -17.57 1.63 1.99
N LEU A 488 -16.43 2.10 1.43
CA LEU A 488 -15.74 1.39 0.35
C LEU A 488 -15.21 0.02 0.82
N ALA A 489 -14.70 -0.07 2.04
CA ALA A 489 -14.23 -1.35 2.60
C ALA A 489 -15.39 -2.32 2.82
N ALA A 490 -16.54 -1.84 3.30
CA ALA A 490 -17.75 -2.67 3.44
C ALA A 490 -18.22 -3.20 2.07
N ALA A 491 -18.26 -2.35 1.04
CA ALA A 491 -18.59 -2.75 -0.32
C ALA A 491 -17.61 -3.80 -0.87
N ALA A 492 -16.31 -3.64 -0.62
CA ALA A 492 -15.29 -4.61 -1.03
C ALA A 492 -15.47 -5.97 -0.33
N CYS A 493 -15.74 -5.99 0.98
CA CYS A 493 -16.00 -7.24 1.72
C CYS A 493 -17.27 -7.95 1.20
N LEU A 494 -18.34 -7.21 0.93
CA LEU A 494 -19.57 -7.73 0.33
C LEU A 494 -19.31 -8.35 -1.05
N GLY A 495 -18.56 -7.66 -1.90
CA GLY A 495 -18.19 -8.15 -3.22
C GLY A 495 -17.31 -9.40 -3.18
N VAL A 496 -16.30 -9.45 -2.29
CA VAL A 496 -15.47 -10.64 -2.08
C VAL A 496 -16.32 -11.84 -1.64
N ARG A 497 -17.23 -11.65 -0.69
CA ARG A 497 -18.15 -12.73 -0.26
C ARG A 497 -19.03 -13.21 -1.41
N ARG A 498 -19.60 -12.29 -2.20
CA ARG A 498 -20.47 -12.63 -3.32
C ARG A 498 -19.77 -13.46 -4.39
N THR A 499 -18.50 -13.18 -4.65
CA THR A 499 -17.72 -13.86 -5.71
C THR A 499 -16.91 -15.06 -5.21
N ALA A 500 -16.91 -15.32 -3.91
CA ALA A 500 -16.19 -16.45 -3.34
C ALA A 500 -16.80 -17.78 -3.79
N PRO A 501 -15.99 -18.80 -4.14
CA PRO A 501 -16.47 -20.12 -4.49
C PRO A 501 -17.32 -20.76 -3.39
N ALA A 502 -18.33 -21.53 -3.77
CA ALA A 502 -19.16 -22.26 -2.81
C ALA A 502 -18.29 -23.22 -1.98
N GLY A 503 -18.43 -23.17 -0.65
CA GLY A 503 -17.63 -23.96 0.28
C GLY A 503 -16.35 -23.29 0.78
N ASP A 504 -15.91 -22.21 0.15
CA ASP A 504 -14.80 -21.39 0.64
C ASP A 504 -15.19 -20.68 1.95
N PHE A 505 -14.18 -20.45 2.82
CA PHE A 505 -14.37 -19.65 4.03
C PHE A 505 -14.94 -18.27 3.71
N LEU A 506 -14.49 -17.64 2.62
CA LEU A 506 -14.94 -16.31 2.21
C LEU A 506 -16.40 -16.29 1.71
N ALA A 507 -17.00 -17.43 1.39
CA ALA A 507 -18.43 -17.52 1.07
C ALA A 507 -19.31 -17.61 2.34
N ARG A 508 -18.72 -17.94 3.50
CA ARG A 508 -19.46 -18.11 4.77
C ARG A 508 -19.90 -16.77 5.35
N PRO A 509 -21.02 -16.73 6.09
CA PRO A 509 -21.51 -15.49 6.69
C PRO A 509 -20.66 -14.98 7.84
N GLU A 510 -19.90 -15.84 8.54
CA GLU A 510 -19.19 -15.50 9.76
C GLU A 510 -18.13 -14.41 9.51
N TRP A 511 -17.27 -14.59 8.51
CA TRP A 511 -16.23 -13.61 8.23
C TRP A 511 -16.82 -12.25 7.77
N LEU A 512 -17.91 -12.28 6.97
CA LEU A 512 -18.59 -11.04 6.56
C LEU A 512 -19.20 -10.33 7.77
N ARG A 513 -19.82 -11.08 8.70
CA ARG A 513 -20.34 -10.51 9.96
C ARG A 513 -19.22 -9.91 10.80
N ALA A 514 -18.09 -10.60 10.91
CA ALA A 514 -16.90 -10.07 11.58
C ALA A 514 -16.45 -8.77 10.94
N ALA A 515 -16.26 -8.75 9.61
CA ALA A 515 -15.80 -7.59 8.87
C ALA A 515 -16.75 -6.38 9.03
N LEU A 516 -18.05 -6.58 8.83
CA LEU A 516 -19.03 -5.50 8.96
C LEU A 516 -19.12 -4.98 10.39
N THR A 517 -19.04 -5.84 11.40
CA THR A 517 -19.01 -5.43 12.81
C THR A 517 -17.77 -4.58 13.12
N ARG A 518 -16.59 -5.01 12.66
CA ARG A 518 -15.35 -4.23 12.81
C ARG A 518 -15.43 -2.87 12.13
N LEU A 519 -15.94 -2.82 10.90
CA LEU A 519 -16.10 -1.58 10.13
C LEU A 519 -17.11 -0.63 10.78
N ALA A 520 -18.23 -1.13 11.35
CA ALA A 520 -19.16 -0.32 12.11
C ALA A 520 -18.51 0.31 13.36
N GLY A 521 -17.64 -0.45 14.05
CA GLY A 521 -16.84 0.07 15.16
C GLY A 521 -15.88 1.19 14.73
N MET A 522 -15.21 1.03 13.58
CA MET A 522 -14.32 2.06 13.01
C MET A 522 -15.10 3.34 12.63
N GLU A 523 -16.30 3.20 12.07
CA GLU A 523 -17.14 4.34 11.72
C GLU A 523 -17.59 5.15 12.94
N ARG A 524 -17.90 4.47 14.04
CA ARG A 524 -18.36 5.07 15.30
C ARG A 524 -17.22 5.49 16.22
N ALA A 525 -15.97 5.10 15.91
CA ALA A 525 -14.81 5.21 16.81
C ALA A 525 -15.04 4.56 18.19
N ILE A 526 -15.78 3.46 18.23
CA ILE A 526 -16.14 2.71 19.44
C ILE A 526 -15.75 1.24 19.26
N PRO A 527 -15.07 0.62 20.24
CA PRO A 527 -14.85 -0.83 20.25
C PRO A 527 -16.19 -1.56 20.12
N THR A 528 -16.26 -2.56 19.27
CA THR A 528 -17.48 -3.35 19.04
C THR A 528 -17.10 -4.82 19.10
N ASP A 529 -17.69 -5.54 20.02
CA ASP A 529 -17.47 -6.99 20.17
C ASP A 529 -18.00 -7.75 18.96
N LEU A 530 -17.30 -8.79 18.56
CA LEU A 530 -17.78 -9.69 17.51
C LEU A 530 -19.05 -10.41 17.98
N PRO A 531 -20.03 -10.64 17.09
CA PRO A 531 -21.25 -11.35 17.45
C PRO A 531 -20.97 -12.77 17.95
N PRO A 532 -21.84 -13.34 18.82
CA PRO A 532 -21.69 -14.72 19.30
C PRO A 532 -21.48 -15.73 18.17
N GLY A 533 -20.53 -16.65 18.35
CA GLY A 533 -20.16 -17.67 17.37
C GLY A 533 -19.28 -17.19 16.21
N VAL A 534 -19.22 -15.87 15.98
CA VAL A 534 -18.36 -15.30 14.91
C VAL A 534 -16.89 -15.34 15.33
N GLU A 535 -16.58 -15.00 16.59
CA GLU A 535 -15.22 -15.08 17.12
C GLU A 535 -14.65 -16.49 16.99
N ASP A 536 -15.43 -17.50 17.38
CA ASP A 536 -15.00 -18.90 17.31
C ASP A 536 -14.69 -19.33 15.87
N ALA A 537 -15.57 -19.00 14.92
CA ALA A 537 -15.36 -19.31 13.51
C ALA A 537 -14.11 -18.63 12.93
N MET A 538 -13.83 -17.38 13.32
CA MET A 538 -12.62 -16.66 12.89
C MET A 538 -11.35 -17.28 13.47
N VAL A 539 -11.37 -17.68 14.74
CA VAL A 539 -10.22 -18.35 15.39
C VAL A 539 -9.99 -19.74 14.82
N GLU A 540 -11.06 -20.51 14.57
CA GLU A 540 -10.97 -21.85 13.97
C GLU A 540 -10.32 -21.78 12.58
N GLU A 541 -10.74 -20.86 11.73
CA GLU A 541 -10.13 -20.65 10.42
C GLU A 541 -8.66 -20.20 10.51
N LEU A 542 -8.35 -19.30 11.45
CA LEU A 542 -6.98 -18.86 11.69
C LEU A 542 -6.07 -20.02 12.09
N LEU A 543 -6.54 -20.89 12.98
CA LEU A 543 -5.81 -22.07 13.44
C LEU A 543 -5.65 -23.10 12.32
N ASP A 544 -6.71 -23.34 11.55
CA ASP A 544 -6.68 -24.26 10.41
C ASP A 544 -5.63 -23.83 9.37
N ARG A 545 -5.60 -22.53 9.03
CA ARG A 545 -4.59 -21.99 8.13
C ARG A 545 -3.16 -22.10 8.67
N ASP A 546 -2.97 -21.88 9.96
CA ASP A 546 -1.66 -22.04 10.60
C ASP A 546 -1.20 -23.50 10.57
N ASP A 547 -2.09 -24.44 10.92
CA ASP A 547 -1.80 -25.88 10.95
C ASP A 547 -1.49 -26.45 9.56
N HIS A 548 -2.06 -25.87 8.50
CA HIS A 548 -1.81 -26.27 7.10
C HIS A 548 -0.73 -25.42 6.40
N GLY A 549 -0.07 -24.49 7.09
CA GLY A 549 0.96 -23.65 6.51
C GLY A 549 0.43 -22.73 5.41
N LEU A 550 -0.79 -22.20 5.57
CA LEU A 550 -1.42 -21.30 4.61
C LEU A 550 -1.25 -19.83 5.04
N SER A 551 -1.26 -18.90 4.09
CA SER A 551 -1.28 -17.46 4.36
C SER A 551 -2.61 -17.07 5.01
N PHE A 552 -2.58 -16.08 5.91
CA PHE A 552 -3.79 -15.57 6.56
C PHE A 552 -4.59 -14.58 5.69
N GLY A 553 -4.08 -14.25 4.51
CA GLY A 553 -4.76 -13.36 3.57
C GLY A 553 -5.94 -14.03 2.82
N LEU A 554 -6.60 -13.26 1.96
CA LEU A 554 -7.77 -13.70 1.18
C LEU A 554 -7.48 -14.91 0.27
N THR A 555 -6.24 -15.12 -0.16
CA THR A 555 -5.92 -16.22 -1.08
C THR A 555 -5.69 -17.56 -0.38
N GLY A 556 -5.39 -17.57 0.93
CA GLY A 556 -5.08 -18.80 1.66
C GLY A 556 -3.99 -19.66 1.03
N ARG A 557 -2.98 -19.04 0.41
CA ARG A 557 -1.93 -19.75 -0.36
C ARG A 557 -0.89 -20.38 0.57
N PRO A 558 -0.18 -21.42 0.10
CA PRO A 558 0.93 -22.00 0.85
C PRO A 558 1.94 -20.93 1.29
N TYR A 559 2.38 -21.03 2.53
CA TYR A 559 3.38 -20.19 3.16
C TYR A 559 4.57 -21.06 3.55
N ALA A 560 5.77 -20.72 3.09
CA ALA A 560 6.99 -21.53 3.31
C ALA A 560 7.54 -21.39 4.74
#